data_ed182378f3c4da2481659f3fe8142a64
#
_entry.id   ed182378f3c4da2481659f3fe8142a64
#
_cell.length_a   1.000
_cell.length_b   1.000
_cell.length_c   1.000
_cell.angle_alpha   90.00
_cell.angle_beta   90.00
_cell.angle_gamma   90.00
#
_symmetry.space_group_name_H-M   'P 1'
#
loop_
_entity.id
_entity.type
_entity.pdbx_description
1 polymer ?
#
loop_
_entity_poly.entity_id
_entity_poly.type
_entity_poly.pdbx_seq_one_letter_code
_entity_poly.pdbx_strand_id
1 'polypeptide(L)'
;MPTLTIPGGPTLYYEDTGGPGLPIIFSHGLFMSRDMFGPQLEEFAADHRCIVWDERAHGRTVWEGDFTYYDSADDLLTLADALQIEKFIHFGFSQGGLLALRAALKHPERFAGLVQCSTQAGGLAGEEEQAFRKIVADWIEEGPTEERLDFLVSLILGEGADEQFWRDYWSGLTPRQLEDATFALYDAKSIEDRLGEIAVPTLVIHGLADISTPLERGTRVAELVPDSRGLHLVENGPHALNLTHAAEVNRVVRRFVDEVAAEAGSR
;
A
#
# COMPACT_ATOMS: atom_id res chain seq x y z
N MET A 1 -9.67 -8.27 19.16
CA MET A 1 -9.02 -8.10 17.84
C MET A 1 -7.60 -7.66 18.12
N PRO A 2 -6.60 -8.18 17.43
CA PRO A 2 -5.23 -7.92 17.81
C PRO A 2 -4.82 -6.47 17.52
N THR A 3 -4.16 -5.87 18.49
CA THR A 3 -3.50 -4.57 18.37
C THR A 3 -2.06 -4.71 18.86
N LEU A 4 -1.17 -3.91 18.29
CA LEU A 4 0.22 -3.79 18.73
C LEU A 4 0.50 -2.34 19.11
N THR A 5 0.77 -2.10 20.39
CA THR A 5 1.20 -0.78 20.85
C THR A 5 2.71 -0.66 20.73
N ILE A 6 3.17 0.27 19.91
CA ILE A 6 4.59 0.58 19.73
C ILE A 6 4.96 1.66 20.76
N PRO A 7 5.96 1.44 21.63
CA PRO A 7 6.37 2.44 22.60
C PRO A 7 6.81 3.76 21.94
N GLY A 8 6.10 4.85 22.24
CA GLY A 8 6.34 6.16 21.62
C GLY A 8 5.82 6.29 20.17
N GLY A 9 5.10 5.29 19.70
CA GLY A 9 4.51 5.19 18.38
C GLY A 9 3.01 4.87 18.44
N PRO A 10 2.43 4.39 17.34
CA PRO A 10 1.01 4.09 17.22
C PRO A 10 0.59 2.86 18.03
N THR A 11 -0.74 2.72 18.22
CA THR A 11 -1.35 1.43 18.50
C THR A 11 -1.92 0.90 17.18
N LEU A 12 -1.14 0.05 16.52
CA LEU A 12 -1.49 -0.55 15.23
C LEU A 12 -2.63 -1.53 15.39
N TYR A 13 -3.60 -1.46 14.49
CA TYR A 13 -4.60 -2.49 14.31
C TYR A 13 -4.17 -3.40 13.15
N TYR A 14 -4.26 -4.71 13.34
CA TYR A 14 -3.92 -5.69 12.30
C TYR A 14 -4.80 -6.92 12.39
N GLU A 15 -4.80 -7.71 11.33
CA GLU A 15 -5.37 -9.06 11.28
C GLU A 15 -4.31 -10.01 10.73
N ASP A 16 -4.26 -11.20 11.33
CA ASP A 16 -3.32 -12.26 11.00
C ASP A 16 -4.12 -13.56 10.80
N THR A 17 -4.07 -14.09 9.60
CA THR A 17 -4.80 -15.33 9.28
C THR A 17 -4.16 -16.58 9.89
N GLY A 18 -2.90 -16.46 10.36
CA GLY A 18 -2.10 -17.63 10.66
C GLY A 18 -1.81 -18.44 9.39
N GLY A 19 -1.50 -19.71 9.56
CA GLY A 19 -1.31 -20.64 8.45
C GLY A 19 0.14 -20.90 8.08
N PRO A 20 0.36 -21.84 7.16
CA PRO A 20 1.68 -22.24 6.68
C PRO A 20 2.21 -21.26 5.62
N GLY A 21 3.37 -21.57 5.10
CA GLY A 21 3.97 -20.90 3.94
C GLY A 21 4.68 -19.60 4.28
N LEU A 22 5.24 -19.01 3.24
CA LEU A 22 5.94 -17.73 3.36
C LEU A 22 4.91 -16.62 3.66
N PRO A 23 5.13 -15.82 4.73
CA PRO A 23 4.17 -14.77 5.08
C PRO A 23 4.06 -13.69 3.99
N ILE A 24 2.83 -13.16 3.82
CA ILE A 24 2.56 -12.01 2.97
C ILE A 24 1.98 -10.90 3.85
N ILE A 25 2.62 -9.74 3.86
CA ILE A 25 2.13 -8.55 4.59
C ILE A 25 1.62 -7.54 3.57
N PHE A 26 0.40 -7.03 3.79
CA PHE A 26 -0.29 -6.13 2.88
C PHE A 26 -0.41 -4.73 3.50
N SER A 27 0.04 -3.70 2.79
CA SER A 27 -0.11 -2.29 3.18
C SER A 27 -0.98 -1.54 2.18
N HIS A 28 -2.00 -0.89 2.69
CA HIS A 28 -3.04 -0.18 1.92
C HIS A 28 -2.57 1.18 1.37
N GLY A 29 -3.44 1.86 0.63
CA GLY A 29 -3.23 3.20 0.10
C GLY A 29 -3.79 4.30 0.98
N LEU A 30 -3.45 5.56 0.60
CA LEU A 30 -3.99 6.76 1.24
C LEU A 30 -5.51 6.75 1.22
N PHE A 31 -6.12 7.13 2.33
CA PHE A 31 -7.57 7.12 2.54
C PHE A 31 -8.24 5.76 2.38
N MET A 32 -7.47 4.68 2.40
CA MET A 32 -7.98 3.31 2.42
C MET A 32 -7.76 2.67 3.80
N SER A 33 -8.10 1.41 3.93
CA SER A 33 -7.81 0.60 5.11
C SER A 33 -7.45 -0.82 4.69
N ARG A 34 -7.05 -1.67 5.65
CA ARG A 34 -6.79 -3.09 5.41
C ARG A 34 -7.96 -3.81 4.73
N ASP A 35 -9.19 -3.28 4.86
CA ASP A 35 -10.40 -3.91 4.29
C ASP A 35 -10.34 -4.02 2.76
N MET A 36 -9.47 -3.27 2.09
CA MET A 36 -9.26 -3.37 0.65
C MET A 36 -8.64 -4.70 0.21
N PHE A 37 -8.07 -5.48 1.11
CA PHE A 37 -7.39 -6.74 0.77
C PHE A 37 -8.27 -7.99 0.90
N GLY A 38 -9.60 -7.83 1.06
CA GLY A 38 -10.52 -8.97 1.10
C GLY A 38 -10.29 -10.00 0.00
N PRO A 39 -10.25 -9.59 -1.29
CA PRO A 39 -10.01 -10.53 -2.40
C PRO A 39 -8.63 -11.21 -2.37
N GLN A 40 -7.61 -10.56 -1.83
CA GLN A 40 -6.28 -11.14 -1.66
C GLN A 40 -6.25 -12.13 -0.50
N LEU A 41 -6.95 -11.85 0.61
CA LEU A 41 -7.08 -12.79 1.72
C LEU A 41 -7.83 -14.05 1.29
N GLU A 42 -8.91 -13.94 0.53
CA GLU A 42 -9.63 -15.09 -0.03
C GLU A 42 -8.74 -15.98 -0.89
N GLU A 43 -7.83 -15.39 -1.66
CA GLU A 43 -6.92 -16.11 -2.55
C GLU A 43 -5.76 -16.76 -1.80
N PHE A 44 -5.13 -16.05 -0.86
CA PHE A 44 -3.82 -16.45 -0.31
C PHE A 44 -3.88 -17.10 1.07
N ALA A 45 -4.92 -16.84 1.89
CA ALA A 45 -4.94 -17.28 3.29
C ALA A 45 -5.02 -18.81 3.50
N ALA A 46 -5.34 -19.58 2.46
CA ALA A 46 -5.40 -21.04 2.54
C ALA A 46 -4.00 -21.68 2.63
N ASP A 47 -3.00 -21.06 2.01
CA ASP A 47 -1.65 -21.63 1.87
C ASP A 47 -0.51 -20.65 2.28
N HIS A 48 -0.85 -19.42 2.63
CA HIS A 48 0.06 -18.41 3.16
C HIS A 48 -0.48 -17.78 4.45
N ARG A 49 0.43 -17.40 5.34
CA ARG A 49 0.09 -16.54 6.47
C ARG A 49 -0.04 -15.11 5.96
N CYS A 50 -1.26 -14.56 5.96
CA CYS A 50 -1.55 -13.23 5.48
C CYS A 50 -1.74 -12.25 6.64
N ILE A 51 -1.05 -11.13 6.60
CA ILE A 51 -1.17 -10.04 7.57
C ILE A 51 -1.66 -8.80 6.84
N VAL A 52 -2.77 -8.24 7.29
CA VAL A 52 -3.27 -6.93 6.86
C VAL A 52 -3.30 -6.00 8.06
N TRP A 53 -2.96 -4.75 7.88
CA TRP A 53 -2.89 -3.77 8.97
C TRP A 53 -3.34 -2.40 8.50
N ASP A 54 -3.75 -1.58 9.44
CA ASP A 54 -4.07 -0.18 9.19
C ASP A 54 -2.84 0.68 9.54
N GLU A 55 -2.34 1.47 8.59
CA GLU A 55 -1.25 2.40 8.80
C GLU A 55 -1.65 3.55 9.74
N ARG A 56 -0.67 4.34 10.19
CA ARG A 56 -0.91 5.56 10.99
C ARG A 56 -1.97 6.44 10.33
N ALA A 57 -2.83 7.06 11.12
CA ALA A 57 -3.93 7.92 10.69
C ALA A 57 -5.00 7.23 9.82
N HIS A 58 -5.01 5.90 9.72
CA HIS A 58 -5.99 5.14 8.93
C HIS A 58 -6.71 4.08 9.76
N GLY A 59 -7.89 3.70 9.27
CA GLY A 59 -8.67 2.59 9.78
C GLY A 59 -8.90 2.64 11.29
N ARG A 60 -8.45 1.59 11.98
CA ARG A 60 -8.57 1.43 13.44
C ARG A 60 -7.26 1.67 14.19
N THR A 61 -6.17 1.98 13.50
CA THR A 61 -4.92 2.34 14.13
C THR A 61 -5.06 3.66 14.87
N VAL A 62 -4.61 3.69 16.13
CA VAL A 62 -4.65 4.90 16.96
C VAL A 62 -3.32 5.62 16.82
N TRP A 63 -3.36 6.78 16.22
CA TRP A 63 -2.25 7.70 16.08
C TRP A 63 -2.75 9.12 15.83
N GLU A 64 -2.06 10.07 16.42
CA GLU A 64 -2.24 11.50 16.16
C GLU A 64 -0.86 12.15 16.10
N GLY A 65 -0.59 12.89 15.04
CA GLY A 65 0.65 13.60 14.81
C GLY A 65 1.23 13.36 13.43
N ASP A 66 2.14 14.24 13.05
CA ASP A 66 2.89 14.11 11.82
C ASP A 66 3.69 12.81 11.81
N PHE A 67 3.81 12.18 10.65
CA PHE A 67 4.65 11.01 10.42
C PHE A 67 5.13 10.99 8.97
N THR A 68 6.12 10.18 8.71
CA THR A 68 6.70 9.98 7.37
C THR A 68 6.52 8.53 6.93
N TYR A 69 6.71 8.23 5.65
CA TYR A 69 6.72 6.83 5.20
C TYR A 69 7.95 6.04 5.69
N TYR A 70 8.95 6.71 6.26
CA TYR A 70 10.00 6.00 7.00
C TYR A 70 9.50 5.53 8.37
N ASP A 71 8.63 6.30 9.04
CA ASP A 71 7.98 5.89 10.28
C ASP A 71 7.04 4.69 10.02
N SER A 72 6.24 4.74 8.94
CA SER A 72 5.39 3.62 8.53
C SER A 72 6.21 2.38 8.14
N ALA A 73 7.38 2.56 7.54
CA ALA A 73 8.31 1.47 7.24
C ALA A 73 8.84 0.81 8.51
N ASP A 74 9.17 1.60 9.54
CA ASP A 74 9.62 1.10 10.84
C ASP A 74 8.46 0.41 11.60
N ASP A 75 7.22 0.90 11.46
CA ASP A 75 6.02 0.24 12.01
C ASP A 75 5.78 -1.14 11.37
N LEU A 76 5.88 -1.24 10.03
CA LEU A 76 5.78 -2.50 9.29
C LEU A 76 6.78 -3.54 9.83
N LEU A 77 8.04 -3.14 10.00
CA LEU A 77 9.09 -4.02 10.49
C LEU A 77 8.87 -4.41 11.96
N THR A 78 8.41 -3.46 12.78
CA THR A 78 8.07 -3.71 14.19
C THR A 78 6.88 -4.67 14.31
N LEU A 79 5.87 -4.55 13.44
CA LEU A 79 4.76 -5.49 13.37
C LEU A 79 5.25 -6.89 12.98
N ALA A 80 6.10 -7.00 11.97
CA ALA A 80 6.69 -8.27 11.56
C ALA A 80 7.50 -8.92 12.70
N ASP A 81 8.30 -8.14 13.46
CA ASP A 81 9.08 -8.62 14.61
C ASP A 81 8.16 -9.13 15.73
N ALA A 82 7.11 -8.38 16.08
CA ALA A 82 6.14 -8.77 17.10
C ALA A 82 5.41 -10.08 16.73
N LEU A 83 5.22 -10.33 15.44
CA LEU A 83 4.62 -11.55 14.90
C LEU A 83 5.64 -12.68 14.64
N GLN A 84 6.91 -12.47 15.00
CA GLN A 84 8.03 -13.40 14.81
C GLN A 84 8.21 -13.79 13.33
N ILE A 85 8.03 -12.82 12.43
CA ILE A 85 8.22 -12.97 10.98
C ILE A 85 9.59 -12.43 10.62
N GLU A 86 10.54 -13.30 10.33
CA GLU A 86 11.90 -12.92 9.94
C GLU A 86 11.96 -12.40 8.51
N LYS A 87 11.26 -13.07 7.60
CA LYS A 87 11.24 -12.75 6.18
C LYS A 87 9.85 -12.92 5.59
N PHE A 88 9.43 -12.00 4.71
CA PHE A 88 8.08 -11.97 4.14
C PHE A 88 8.07 -11.42 2.72
N ILE A 89 7.00 -11.70 1.97
CA ILE A 89 6.63 -10.96 0.78
C ILE A 89 5.78 -9.77 1.21
N HIS A 90 6.06 -8.61 0.67
CA HIS A 90 5.24 -7.44 0.93
C HIS A 90 4.41 -7.08 -0.30
N PHE A 91 3.10 -6.92 -0.12
CA PHE A 91 2.20 -6.35 -1.11
C PHE A 91 1.87 -4.91 -0.69
N GLY A 92 2.43 -3.93 -1.41
CA GLY A 92 2.17 -2.51 -1.19
C GLY A 92 1.27 -1.95 -2.28
N PHE A 93 0.11 -1.43 -1.88
CA PHE A 93 -0.76 -0.68 -2.77
C PHE A 93 -0.53 0.82 -2.58
N SER A 94 -0.28 1.55 -3.68
CA SER A 94 -0.14 3.01 -3.67
C SER A 94 0.83 3.48 -2.55
N GLN A 95 0.35 4.18 -1.53
CA GLN A 95 1.09 4.57 -0.33
C GLN A 95 1.84 3.39 0.32
N GLY A 96 1.20 2.22 0.42
CA GLY A 96 1.82 1.01 0.94
C GLY A 96 3.06 0.57 0.15
N GLY A 97 3.12 0.88 -1.15
CA GLY A 97 4.32 0.71 -1.96
C GLY A 97 5.42 1.71 -1.62
N LEU A 98 5.06 2.98 -1.35
CA LEU A 98 6.02 4.02 -0.95
C LEU A 98 6.78 3.65 0.34
N LEU A 99 6.05 3.17 1.36
CA LEU A 99 6.69 2.72 2.60
C LEU A 99 7.52 1.45 2.39
N ALA A 100 7.06 0.51 1.55
CA ALA A 100 7.77 -0.74 1.30
C ALA A 100 9.12 -0.53 0.62
N LEU A 101 9.20 0.36 -0.37
CA LEU A 101 10.47 0.73 -1.01
C LEU A 101 11.45 1.32 0.01
N ARG A 102 10.97 2.14 0.96
CA ARG A 102 11.79 2.72 2.02
C ARG A 102 12.24 1.67 3.04
N ALA A 103 11.36 0.75 3.40
CA ALA A 103 11.71 -0.37 4.27
C ALA A 103 12.75 -1.29 3.63
N ALA A 104 12.61 -1.59 2.33
CA ALA A 104 13.55 -2.42 1.58
C ALA A 104 14.93 -1.76 1.39
N LEU A 105 15.00 -0.43 1.29
CA LEU A 105 16.27 0.30 1.31
C LEU A 105 17.01 0.20 2.65
N LYS A 106 16.27 0.13 3.77
CA LYS A 106 16.85 0.03 5.11
C LYS A 106 17.20 -1.42 5.48
N HIS A 107 16.33 -2.34 5.13
CA HIS A 107 16.35 -3.74 5.59
C HIS A 107 15.99 -4.72 4.47
N PRO A 108 16.78 -4.78 3.38
CA PRO A 108 16.47 -5.65 2.24
C PRO A 108 16.40 -7.14 2.61
N GLU A 109 17.11 -7.56 3.65
CA GLU A 109 17.14 -8.93 4.17
C GLU A 109 15.78 -9.41 4.70
N ARG A 110 14.90 -8.48 5.09
CA ARG A 110 13.56 -8.80 5.61
C ARG A 110 12.56 -9.17 4.50
N PHE A 111 12.87 -8.86 3.25
CA PHE A 111 11.96 -9.06 2.13
C PHE A 111 12.37 -10.27 1.29
N ALA A 112 11.44 -11.20 1.14
CA ALA A 112 11.56 -12.28 0.15
C ALA A 112 11.20 -11.75 -1.25
N GLY A 113 10.25 -10.83 -1.33
CA GLY A 113 9.82 -10.16 -2.55
C GLY A 113 8.95 -8.94 -2.27
N LEU A 114 8.83 -8.07 -3.25
CA LEU A 114 7.96 -6.89 -3.23
C LEU A 114 6.95 -6.96 -4.36
N VAL A 115 5.68 -6.77 -4.06
CA VAL A 115 4.62 -6.46 -5.02
C VAL A 115 4.29 -4.97 -4.90
N GLN A 116 4.54 -4.21 -5.95
CA GLN A 116 4.33 -2.77 -6.03
C GLN A 116 3.12 -2.51 -6.93
N CYS A 117 1.95 -2.30 -6.31
CA CYS A 117 0.67 -2.16 -6.99
C CYS A 117 0.25 -0.69 -7.05
N SER A 118 0.07 -0.13 -8.24
CA SER A 118 -0.37 1.27 -8.46
C SER A 118 0.45 2.29 -7.65
N THR A 119 1.77 2.16 -7.63
CA THR A 119 2.65 2.95 -6.75
C THR A 119 3.74 3.69 -7.51
N GLN A 120 4.53 4.44 -6.77
CA GLN A 120 5.61 5.32 -7.25
C GLN A 120 6.74 5.42 -6.22
N ALA A 121 7.85 6.08 -6.59
CA ALA A 121 9.02 6.21 -5.70
C ALA A 121 9.00 7.46 -4.80
N GLY A 122 8.12 8.41 -5.04
CA GLY A 122 8.01 9.65 -4.28
C GLY A 122 6.57 10.08 -4.06
N GLY A 123 6.35 11.10 -3.23
CA GLY A 123 5.06 11.74 -3.04
C GLY A 123 4.71 12.72 -4.15
N LEU A 124 3.72 13.56 -3.87
CA LEU A 124 3.30 14.63 -4.77
C LEU A 124 4.30 15.80 -4.73
N ALA A 125 4.39 16.55 -5.80
CA ALA A 125 5.26 17.71 -5.89
C ALA A 125 4.69 18.81 -6.81
N GLY A 126 5.10 20.06 -6.58
CA GLY A 126 4.75 21.17 -7.44
C GLY A 126 3.25 21.47 -7.51
N GLU A 127 2.71 21.61 -8.72
CA GLU A 127 1.30 21.94 -8.95
C GLU A 127 0.36 20.82 -8.50
N GLU A 128 0.76 19.55 -8.67
CA GLU A 128 -0.01 18.38 -8.23
C GLU A 128 -0.20 18.39 -6.70
N GLU A 129 0.87 18.64 -5.95
CA GLU A 129 0.81 18.78 -4.50
C GLU A 129 -0.11 19.92 -4.08
N GLN A 130 0.02 21.09 -4.72
CA GLN A 130 -0.80 22.26 -4.40
C GLN A 130 -2.29 21.99 -4.66
N ALA A 131 -2.63 21.34 -5.77
CA ALA A 131 -4.00 20.98 -6.11
C ALA A 131 -4.57 20.00 -5.07
N PHE A 132 -3.80 18.99 -4.69
CA PHE A 132 -4.25 17.99 -3.71
C PHE A 132 -4.38 18.58 -2.31
N ARG A 133 -3.46 19.46 -1.89
CA ARG A 133 -3.57 20.22 -0.63
C ARG A 133 -4.87 21.02 -0.56
N LYS A 134 -5.26 21.64 -1.68
CA LYS A 134 -6.52 22.38 -1.73
C LYS A 134 -7.72 21.46 -1.57
N ILE A 135 -7.76 20.31 -2.24
CA ILE A 135 -8.84 19.34 -2.11
C ILE A 135 -9.00 18.87 -0.65
N VAL A 136 -7.88 18.58 0.00
CA VAL A 136 -7.89 18.14 1.41
C VAL A 136 -8.31 19.26 2.36
N ALA A 137 -7.84 20.49 2.15
CA ALA A 137 -8.25 21.65 2.94
C ALA A 137 -9.75 21.94 2.81
N ASP A 138 -10.28 21.89 1.58
CA ASP A 138 -11.71 22.05 1.32
C ASP A 138 -12.52 20.92 2.00
N TRP A 139 -11.99 19.70 2.03
CA TRP A 139 -12.65 18.58 2.73
C TRP A 139 -12.67 18.79 4.25
N ILE A 140 -11.58 19.24 4.84
CA ILE A 140 -11.49 19.53 6.27
C ILE A 140 -12.48 20.63 6.67
N GLU A 141 -12.62 21.68 5.84
CA GLU A 141 -13.47 22.83 6.12
C GLU A 141 -14.97 22.53 5.90
N GLU A 142 -15.31 21.86 4.80
CA GLU A 142 -16.69 21.69 4.36
C GLU A 142 -17.28 20.28 4.62
N GLY A 143 -16.40 19.31 4.94
CA GLY A 143 -16.78 17.92 5.16
C GLY A 143 -16.87 17.05 3.88
N PRO A 144 -17.32 15.81 4.02
CA PRO A 144 -17.42 14.82 2.94
C PRO A 144 -18.69 15.06 2.08
N THR A 145 -18.62 16.04 1.18
CA THR A 145 -19.73 16.30 0.25
C THR A 145 -19.85 15.17 -0.78
N GLU A 146 -21.03 14.97 -1.36
CA GLU A 146 -21.25 13.98 -2.42
C GLU A 146 -20.28 14.18 -3.60
N GLU A 147 -20.01 15.43 -3.99
CA GLU A 147 -19.06 15.75 -5.06
C GLU A 147 -17.65 15.24 -4.74
N ARG A 148 -17.20 15.36 -3.48
CA ARG A 148 -15.90 14.84 -3.05
C ARG A 148 -15.87 13.34 -3.02
N LEU A 149 -16.95 12.70 -2.56
CA LEU A 149 -17.05 11.26 -2.57
C LEU A 149 -17.08 10.72 -4.00
N ASP A 150 -17.79 11.34 -4.93
CA ASP A 150 -17.77 11.02 -6.36
C ASP A 150 -16.37 11.16 -6.96
N PHE A 151 -15.67 12.22 -6.58
CA PHE A 151 -14.26 12.42 -6.98
C PHE A 151 -13.37 11.29 -6.51
N LEU A 152 -13.47 10.86 -5.23
CA LEU A 152 -12.68 9.76 -4.69
C LEU A 152 -13.03 8.41 -5.33
N VAL A 153 -14.33 8.15 -5.59
CA VAL A 153 -14.75 6.97 -6.35
C VAL A 153 -14.05 6.95 -7.70
N SER A 154 -14.11 8.06 -8.42
CA SER A 154 -13.49 8.20 -9.75
C SER A 154 -11.95 8.06 -9.69
N LEU A 155 -11.32 8.68 -8.69
CA LEU A 155 -9.88 8.72 -8.54
C LEU A 155 -9.30 7.37 -8.13
N ILE A 156 -9.97 6.65 -7.23
CA ILE A 156 -9.42 5.47 -6.55
C ILE A 156 -10.07 4.18 -7.04
N LEU A 157 -11.40 4.09 -6.95
CA LEU A 157 -12.09 2.81 -7.13
C LEU A 157 -12.32 2.45 -8.60
N GLY A 158 -12.78 3.41 -9.39
CA GLY A 158 -13.34 3.06 -10.69
C GLY A 158 -14.59 2.18 -10.57
N GLU A 159 -14.97 1.48 -11.63
CA GLU A 159 -16.15 0.60 -11.65
C GLU A 159 -15.84 -0.77 -11.01
N GLY A 160 -16.81 -1.36 -10.30
CA GLY A 160 -16.78 -2.75 -9.84
C GLY A 160 -16.34 -2.99 -8.40
N ALA A 161 -15.98 -1.95 -7.64
CA ALA A 161 -15.77 -2.04 -6.20
C ALA A 161 -17.08 -1.84 -5.41
N ASP A 162 -17.07 -2.20 -4.12
CA ASP A 162 -18.16 -1.84 -3.19
C ASP A 162 -18.07 -0.33 -2.86
N GLU A 163 -18.65 0.46 -3.74
CA GLU A 163 -18.61 1.91 -3.64
C GLU A 163 -19.25 2.43 -2.34
N GLN A 164 -20.35 1.83 -1.89
CA GLN A 164 -21.05 2.29 -0.70
C GLN A 164 -20.20 2.10 0.56
N PHE A 165 -19.51 0.97 0.68
CA PHE A 165 -18.60 0.72 1.79
C PHE A 165 -17.52 1.81 1.90
N TRP A 166 -16.91 2.17 0.76
CA TRP A 166 -15.84 3.17 0.75
C TRP A 166 -16.36 4.60 0.95
N ARG A 167 -17.53 4.94 0.43
CA ARG A 167 -18.19 6.23 0.72
C ARG A 167 -18.45 6.39 2.22
N ASP A 168 -18.98 5.34 2.87
CA ASP A 168 -19.22 5.35 4.31
C ASP A 168 -17.91 5.49 5.10
N TYR A 169 -16.86 4.77 4.68
CA TYR A 169 -15.53 4.87 5.28
C TYR A 169 -14.95 6.28 5.16
N TRP A 170 -14.96 6.87 3.98
CA TRP A 170 -14.45 8.23 3.75
C TRP A 170 -15.25 9.29 4.48
N SER A 171 -16.57 9.13 4.58
CA SER A 171 -17.43 10.03 5.32
C SER A 171 -17.13 10.03 6.83
N GLY A 172 -16.55 8.96 7.34
CA GLY A 172 -16.12 8.81 8.72
C GLY A 172 -14.72 9.35 9.03
N LEU A 173 -13.93 9.76 8.03
CA LEU A 173 -12.59 10.29 8.25
C LEU A 173 -12.64 11.64 8.98
N THR A 174 -11.87 11.76 10.05
CA THR A 174 -11.76 13.00 10.81
C THR A 174 -10.81 13.98 10.13
N PRO A 175 -10.96 15.31 10.36
CA PRO A 175 -10.00 16.30 9.90
C PRO A 175 -8.54 15.96 10.26
N ARG A 176 -8.33 15.44 11.47
CA ARG A 176 -7.01 15.06 11.95
C ARG A 176 -6.40 13.89 11.15
N GLN A 177 -7.20 12.87 10.84
CA GLN A 177 -6.73 11.75 9.98
C GLN A 177 -6.37 12.23 8.58
N LEU A 178 -7.17 13.15 8.01
CA LEU A 178 -6.88 13.75 6.70
C LEU A 178 -5.56 14.51 6.71
N GLU A 179 -5.32 15.35 7.73
CA GLU A 179 -4.08 16.12 7.88
C GLU A 179 -2.87 15.21 8.04
N ASP A 180 -2.91 14.28 9.01
CA ASP A 180 -1.78 13.43 9.35
C ASP A 180 -1.41 12.48 8.20
N ALA A 181 -2.41 11.83 7.57
CA ALA A 181 -2.18 10.93 6.44
C ALA A 181 -1.58 11.65 5.22
N THR A 182 -2.06 12.86 4.91
CA THR A 182 -1.56 13.61 3.76
C THR A 182 -0.22 14.28 4.03
N PHE A 183 0.11 14.57 5.29
CA PHE A 183 1.44 15.07 5.65
C PHE A 183 2.53 14.10 5.17
N ALA A 184 2.37 12.80 5.43
CA ALA A 184 3.33 11.78 4.99
C ALA A 184 3.52 11.76 3.47
N LEU A 185 2.44 11.96 2.70
CA LEU A 185 2.51 12.01 1.24
C LEU A 185 3.26 13.27 0.75
N TYR A 186 3.02 14.41 1.37
CA TYR A 186 3.69 15.67 0.99
C TYR A 186 5.17 15.70 1.39
N ASP A 187 5.53 15.08 2.52
CA ASP A 187 6.94 14.98 2.96
C ASP A 187 7.72 13.92 2.16
N ALA A 188 7.05 13.03 1.46
CA ALA A 188 7.67 11.89 0.76
C ALA A 188 8.51 12.34 -0.44
N LYS A 189 9.73 12.73 -0.20
CA LYS A 189 10.70 13.01 -1.27
C LYS A 189 10.90 11.77 -2.14
N SER A 190 11.13 12.00 -3.43
CA SER A 190 11.46 10.92 -4.36
C SER A 190 12.74 10.20 -3.93
N ILE A 191 12.69 8.88 -3.99
CA ILE A 191 13.84 7.98 -3.80
C ILE A 191 14.20 7.27 -5.11
N GLU A 192 13.79 7.81 -6.24
CA GLU A 192 14.01 7.20 -7.56
C GLU A 192 15.49 6.97 -7.84
N ASP A 193 16.35 7.90 -7.42
CA ASP A 193 17.81 7.80 -7.52
C ASP A 193 18.42 6.67 -6.68
N ARG A 194 17.66 6.11 -5.74
CA ARG A 194 18.07 5.04 -4.84
C ARG A 194 17.44 3.68 -5.17
N LEU A 195 16.50 3.60 -6.10
CA LEU A 195 15.84 2.34 -6.45
C LEU A 195 16.85 1.27 -6.92
N GLY A 196 17.97 1.67 -7.51
CA GLY A 196 19.07 0.78 -7.89
C GLY A 196 19.77 0.07 -6.71
N GLU A 197 19.49 0.48 -5.45
CA GLU A 197 20.01 -0.16 -4.25
C GLU A 197 19.12 -1.32 -3.77
N ILE A 198 17.88 -1.44 -4.29
CA ILE A 198 16.89 -2.44 -3.86
C ILE A 198 17.12 -3.75 -4.60
N ALA A 199 17.91 -4.64 -4.01
CA ALA A 199 18.21 -5.96 -4.59
C ALA A 199 17.19 -7.04 -4.11
N VAL A 200 15.91 -6.68 -4.06
CA VAL A 200 14.81 -7.57 -3.67
C VAL A 200 13.98 -7.89 -4.92
N PRO A 201 13.62 -9.16 -5.18
CA PRO A 201 12.71 -9.50 -6.26
C PRO A 201 11.47 -8.63 -6.23
N THR A 202 11.19 -7.89 -7.31
CA THR A 202 10.12 -6.89 -7.32
C THR A 202 9.22 -7.05 -8.54
N LEU A 203 7.94 -7.30 -8.30
CA LEU A 203 6.88 -7.28 -9.30
C LEU A 203 6.15 -5.94 -9.24
N VAL A 204 5.97 -5.27 -10.36
CA VAL A 204 5.15 -4.06 -10.47
C VAL A 204 3.86 -4.38 -11.21
N ILE A 205 2.73 -3.92 -10.69
CA ILE A 205 1.40 -4.06 -11.31
C ILE A 205 0.78 -2.68 -11.41
N HIS A 206 0.27 -2.32 -12.58
CA HIS A 206 -0.32 -0.99 -12.80
C HIS A 206 -1.52 -1.04 -13.74
N GLY A 207 -2.53 -0.24 -13.46
CA GLY A 207 -3.73 -0.13 -14.28
C GLY A 207 -3.56 0.89 -15.40
N LEU A 208 -4.02 0.56 -16.61
CA LEU A 208 -3.98 1.51 -17.73
C LEU A 208 -5.02 2.64 -17.62
N ALA A 209 -6.02 2.49 -16.75
CA ALA A 209 -7.00 3.51 -16.44
C ALA A 209 -6.76 4.19 -15.08
N ASP A 210 -5.57 4.02 -14.49
CA ASP A 210 -5.18 4.68 -13.25
C ASP A 210 -4.97 6.19 -13.48
N ILE A 211 -5.90 7.00 -12.99
CA ILE A 211 -5.82 8.46 -13.06
C ILE A 211 -5.23 9.11 -11.81
N SER A 212 -4.99 8.32 -10.76
CA SER A 212 -4.40 8.77 -9.50
C SER A 212 -2.87 8.75 -9.56
N THR A 213 -2.31 7.64 -10.06
CA THR A 213 -0.86 7.49 -10.21
C THR A 213 -0.54 7.25 -11.69
N PRO A 214 0.10 8.21 -12.37
CA PRO A 214 0.49 8.04 -13.78
C PRO A 214 1.34 6.79 -14.01
N LEU A 215 1.06 6.06 -15.10
CA LEU A 215 1.75 4.80 -15.46
C LEU A 215 3.28 4.96 -15.48
N GLU A 216 3.78 6.10 -15.92
CA GLU A 216 5.21 6.40 -15.99
C GLU A 216 5.91 6.21 -14.66
N ARG A 217 5.22 6.51 -13.53
CA ARG A 217 5.79 6.39 -12.20
C ARG A 217 5.99 4.93 -11.78
N GLY A 218 5.00 4.06 -12.07
CA GLY A 218 5.15 2.61 -11.86
C GLY A 218 6.20 2.01 -12.80
N THR A 219 6.23 2.46 -14.05
CA THR A 219 7.24 2.06 -15.05
C THR A 219 8.66 2.38 -14.55
N ARG A 220 8.87 3.57 -13.97
CA ARG A 220 10.18 3.93 -13.40
C ARG A 220 10.61 3.02 -12.26
N VAL A 221 9.69 2.59 -11.40
CA VAL A 221 10.00 1.60 -10.37
C VAL A 221 10.46 0.28 -11.00
N ALA A 222 9.72 -0.23 -12.00
CA ALA A 222 10.05 -1.48 -12.67
C ALA A 222 11.39 -1.44 -13.44
N GLU A 223 11.75 -0.27 -13.99
CA GLU A 223 13.00 -0.09 -14.76
C GLU A 223 14.24 0.06 -13.88
N LEU A 224 14.09 0.65 -12.69
CA LEU A 224 15.23 1.05 -11.86
C LEU A 224 15.60 0.02 -10.79
N VAL A 225 14.66 -0.82 -10.36
CA VAL A 225 14.95 -1.90 -9.41
C VAL A 225 15.72 -3.02 -10.12
N PRO A 226 16.92 -3.42 -9.62
CA PRO A 226 17.81 -4.39 -10.31
C PRO A 226 17.19 -5.78 -10.49
N ASP A 227 16.44 -6.29 -9.52
CA ASP A 227 15.75 -7.59 -9.60
C ASP A 227 14.26 -7.38 -9.89
N SER A 228 13.98 -6.68 -10.99
CA SER A 228 12.62 -6.49 -11.48
C SER A 228 12.09 -7.77 -12.14
N ARG A 229 10.96 -8.26 -11.64
CA ARG A 229 10.23 -9.40 -12.23
C ARG A 229 9.19 -8.93 -13.26
N GLY A 230 9.31 -7.68 -13.68
CA GLY A 230 8.54 -7.05 -14.75
C GLY A 230 7.44 -6.13 -14.26
N LEU A 231 6.82 -5.47 -15.24
CA LEU A 231 5.64 -4.62 -15.10
C LEU A 231 4.45 -5.32 -15.74
N HIS A 232 3.45 -5.67 -14.93
CA HIS A 232 2.18 -6.19 -15.42
C HIS A 232 1.17 -5.06 -15.56
N LEU A 233 0.63 -4.89 -16.76
CA LEU A 233 -0.38 -3.88 -17.07
C LEU A 233 -1.76 -4.51 -17.11
N VAL A 234 -2.70 -3.92 -16.34
CA VAL A 234 -4.10 -4.36 -16.31
C VAL A 234 -4.91 -3.43 -17.19
N GLU A 235 -5.48 -3.98 -18.28
CA GLU A 235 -6.33 -3.23 -19.19
C GLU A 235 -7.59 -2.75 -18.46
N ASN A 236 -7.95 -1.47 -18.65
CA ASN A 236 -9.04 -0.81 -17.91
C ASN A 236 -8.93 -0.83 -16.37
N GLY A 237 -7.78 -1.26 -15.81
CA GLY A 237 -7.54 -1.25 -14.37
C GLY A 237 -7.49 0.18 -13.84
N PRO A 238 -8.38 0.57 -12.89
CA PRO A 238 -8.30 1.85 -12.18
C PRO A 238 -7.18 1.81 -11.14
N HIS A 239 -7.10 2.85 -10.28
CA HIS A 239 -6.09 2.87 -9.20
C HIS A 239 -6.20 1.65 -8.28
N ALA A 240 -7.38 1.37 -7.71
CA ALA A 240 -7.61 0.22 -6.83
C ALA A 240 -7.89 -1.08 -7.61
N LEU A 241 -7.05 -1.39 -8.58
CA LEU A 241 -7.20 -2.57 -9.45
C LEU A 241 -7.14 -3.92 -8.70
N ASN A 242 -6.54 -3.95 -7.53
CA ASN A 242 -6.55 -5.13 -6.65
C ASN A 242 -7.95 -5.47 -6.11
N LEU A 243 -8.86 -4.49 -6.06
CA LEU A 243 -10.27 -4.69 -5.75
C LEU A 243 -11.08 -5.05 -7.00
N THR A 244 -10.96 -4.25 -8.05
CA THR A 244 -11.84 -4.33 -9.23
C THR A 244 -11.40 -5.40 -10.23
N HIS A 245 -10.11 -5.67 -10.33
CA HIS A 245 -9.50 -6.67 -11.21
C HIS A 245 -8.80 -7.78 -10.41
N ALA A 246 -9.36 -8.12 -9.24
CA ALA A 246 -8.75 -9.02 -8.26
C ALA A 246 -8.31 -10.36 -8.85
N ALA A 247 -9.12 -10.98 -9.69
CA ALA A 247 -8.80 -12.27 -10.29
C ALA A 247 -7.53 -12.24 -11.16
N GLU A 248 -7.31 -11.15 -11.91
CA GLU A 248 -6.12 -10.97 -12.71
C GLU A 248 -4.90 -10.66 -11.84
N VAL A 249 -5.05 -9.70 -10.90
CA VAL A 249 -4.01 -9.32 -9.95
C VAL A 249 -3.56 -10.52 -9.13
N ASN A 250 -4.49 -11.25 -8.53
CA ASN A 250 -4.18 -12.42 -7.71
C ASN A 250 -3.45 -13.51 -8.51
N ARG A 251 -3.86 -13.77 -9.75
CA ARG A 251 -3.18 -14.73 -10.63
C ARG A 251 -1.73 -14.35 -10.92
N VAL A 252 -1.45 -13.07 -11.13
CA VAL A 252 -0.10 -12.56 -11.39
C VAL A 252 0.74 -12.60 -10.12
N VAL A 253 0.17 -12.16 -9.00
CA VAL A 253 0.83 -12.20 -7.69
C VAL A 253 1.12 -13.64 -7.26
N ARG A 254 0.21 -14.59 -7.49
CA ARG A 254 0.42 -16.01 -7.18
C ARG A 254 1.67 -16.56 -7.86
N ARG A 255 1.84 -16.31 -9.14
CA ARG A 255 3.05 -16.75 -9.88
C ARG A 255 4.33 -16.18 -9.28
N PHE A 256 4.31 -14.91 -8.92
CA PHE A 256 5.44 -14.25 -8.29
C PHE A 256 5.73 -14.84 -6.90
N VAL A 257 4.70 -15.06 -6.08
CA VAL A 257 4.82 -15.68 -4.76
C VAL A 257 5.42 -17.08 -4.85
N ASP A 258 4.92 -17.92 -5.77
CA ASP A 258 5.41 -19.29 -5.99
C ASP A 258 6.89 -19.29 -6.44
N GLU A 259 7.27 -18.38 -7.34
CA GLU A 259 8.65 -18.22 -7.83
C GLU A 259 9.58 -17.85 -6.67
N VAL A 260 9.24 -16.82 -5.92
CA VAL A 260 10.04 -16.34 -4.78
C VAL A 260 10.14 -17.38 -3.66
N ALA A 261 9.05 -18.10 -3.37
CA ALA A 261 9.05 -19.16 -2.37
C ALA A 261 9.97 -20.34 -2.78
N ALA A 262 9.97 -20.72 -4.07
CA ALA A 262 10.86 -21.75 -4.60
C ALA A 262 12.33 -21.34 -4.50
N GLU A 263 12.67 -20.08 -4.80
CA GLU A 263 14.03 -19.53 -4.65
C GLU A 263 14.49 -19.52 -3.18
N ALA A 264 13.60 -19.18 -2.24
CA ALA A 264 13.89 -19.16 -0.81
C ALA A 264 14.14 -20.56 -0.24
N GLY A 265 13.40 -21.59 -0.72
CA GLY A 265 13.53 -22.98 -0.28
C GLY A 265 14.75 -23.71 -0.86
N SER A 266 15.41 -23.13 -1.89
CA SER A 266 16.59 -23.70 -2.54
C SER A 266 17.95 -23.17 -2.00
N ARG A 267 17.90 -22.24 -1.05
CA ARG A 267 19.09 -21.65 -0.37
C ARG A 267 19.21 -22.20 1.04
#